data_4b4c09102d4ca87a8a957a6bb6af6b9c
#
_entry.id   4b4c09102d4ca87a8a957a6bb6af6b9c
#
_cell.length_a   1.000
_cell.length_b   1.000
_cell.length_c   1.000
_cell.angle_alpha   90.00
_cell.angle_beta   90.00
_cell.angle_gamma   90.00
#
_symmetry.space_group_name_H-M   'P 1'
#
loop_
_entity.id
_entity.type
_entity.pdbx_description
1 polymer ?
#
loop_
_entity_poly.entity_id
_entity_poly.type
_entity_poly.pdbx_seq_one_letter_code
_entity_poly.pdbx_strand_id
1 'polypeptide(L)'
;MKHLLNTLYILSEDVYLSLDGENIVANRDKQVVARYPLHTLQNIITFSYSGASPALMGACAKRNIAFAFCTPQGKFLARICGENNGNVLLRRTQYRVADNPDQCCQISRTMIFGKLFNTRWSIERTRRDHGLRVDSEKLTAASQQIYGLLPQVKEITSPEGLRGLEGVGASAYFSVFDEMILGDKKTFFFHGRSRRPPLDAVNAMLSFAYSLLAHDCASALESVGLDSYVGFLHRDRPGRTSLALDLMEELRPCMADRFVLTLINNRQVKASDFLYMESGAVLLTDDGRKAFLKNWQEKKKEMLTHPYLGEKLSWGIIPYIQALLLSRYLRGDLDAYPPFLWK
;
A
#
# COMPACT_ATOMS: atom_id res chain seq x y z
N MET A 1 5.55 22.06 3.22
CA MET A 1 4.85 20.79 3.49
C MET A 1 4.01 20.43 2.27
N LYS A 2 4.10 19.19 1.75
CA LYS A 2 3.25 18.79 0.62
C LYS A 2 1.78 18.74 1.08
N HIS A 3 0.96 19.63 0.53
CA HIS A 3 -0.48 19.64 0.79
C HIS A 3 -1.18 18.80 -0.27
N LEU A 4 -1.96 17.82 0.17
CA LEU A 4 -2.96 17.04 -0.58
C LEU A 4 -2.45 16.17 -1.75
N LEU A 5 -2.55 14.89 -1.52
CA LEU A 5 -2.32 13.83 -2.50
C LEU A 5 -3.55 13.66 -3.41
N ASN A 6 -3.62 14.42 -4.47
CA ASN A 6 -4.57 14.14 -5.52
C ASN A 6 -3.99 13.12 -6.49
N THR A 7 -4.58 11.92 -6.52
CA THR A 7 -4.26 10.91 -7.53
C THR A 7 -5.33 10.94 -8.62
N LEU A 8 -4.90 11.08 -9.87
CA LEU A 8 -5.78 10.93 -11.03
C LEU A 8 -5.78 9.47 -11.47
N TYR A 9 -6.95 8.83 -11.43
CA TYR A 9 -7.16 7.49 -11.95
C TYR A 9 -7.85 7.54 -13.30
N ILE A 10 -7.24 6.93 -14.32
CA ILE A 10 -7.83 6.76 -15.64
C ILE A 10 -8.29 5.31 -15.77
N LEU A 11 -9.60 5.11 -15.72
CA LEU A 11 -10.23 3.78 -15.71
C LEU A 11 -10.72 3.33 -17.09
N SER A 12 -10.95 4.29 -17.99
CA SER A 12 -11.42 3.99 -19.35
C SER A 12 -10.27 3.51 -20.22
N GLU A 13 -10.43 2.36 -20.86
CA GLU A 13 -9.38 1.68 -21.62
C GLU A 13 -8.95 2.41 -22.90
N ASP A 14 -9.84 3.24 -23.43
CA ASP A 14 -9.73 3.98 -24.69
C ASP A 14 -9.24 5.43 -24.53
N VAL A 15 -8.85 5.85 -23.31
CA VAL A 15 -8.41 7.22 -23.04
C VAL A 15 -6.90 7.35 -23.21
N TYR A 16 -6.48 8.22 -24.11
CA TYR A 16 -5.10 8.68 -24.27
C TYR A 16 -4.86 9.99 -23.52
N LEU A 17 -3.71 10.12 -22.85
CA LEU A 17 -3.36 11.31 -22.09
C LEU A 17 -2.33 12.16 -22.81
N SER A 18 -2.55 13.47 -22.88
CA SER A 18 -1.61 14.43 -23.47
C SER A 18 -1.42 15.65 -22.58
N LEU A 19 -0.39 16.43 -22.86
CA LEU A 19 -0.09 17.71 -22.22
C LEU A 19 -0.63 18.84 -23.08
N ASP A 20 -1.33 19.79 -22.45
CA ASP A 20 -1.72 21.06 -23.06
C ASP A 20 -1.50 22.19 -22.04
N GLY A 21 -0.43 22.97 -22.24
CA GLY A 21 0.08 23.93 -21.26
C GLY A 21 0.41 23.27 -19.94
N GLU A 22 -0.23 23.71 -18.86
CA GLU A 22 -0.06 23.13 -17.51
C GLU A 22 -1.18 22.11 -17.18
N ASN A 23 -1.88 21.57 -18.17
CA ASN A 23 -2.98 20.64 -17.96
C ASN A 23 -2.70 19.28 -18.59
N ILE A 24 -3.16 18.22 -17.91
CA ILE A 24 -3.40 16.93 -18.51
C ILE A 24 -4.71 16.99 -19.28
N VAL A 25 -4.68 16.55 -20.51
CA VAL A 25 -5.85 16.42 -21.38
C VAL A 25 -6.10 14.94 -21.61
N ALA A 26 -7.28 14.48 -21.23
CA ALA A 26 -7.75 13.14 -21.51
C ALA A 26 -8.51 13.17 -22.85
N ASN A 27 -8.07 12.38 -23.82
CA ASN A 27 -8.62 12.31 -25.16
C ASN A 27 -9.22 10.93 -25.41
N ARG A 28 -10.40 10.90 -26.02
CA ARG A 28 -11.08 9.73 -26.54
C ARG A 28 -11.52 10.02 -27.98
N ASP A 29 -11.17 9.16 -28.93
CA ASP A 29 -11.51 9.34 -30.35
C ASP A 29 -11.16 10.74 -30.90
N LYS A 30 -9.98 11.25 -30.50
CA LYS A 30 -9.50 12.61 -30.83
C LYS A 30 -10.31 13.76 -30.22
N GLN A 31 -11.26 13.48 -29.35
CA GLN A 31 -12.04 14.50 -28.63
C GLN A 31 -11.56 14.62 -27.19
N VAL A 32 -11.50 15.86 -26.70
CA VAL A 32 -11.16 16.13 -25.31
C VAL A 32 -12.35 15.78 -24.43
N VAL A 33 -12.17 14.79 -23.53
CA VAL A 33 -13.22 14.37 -22.59
C VAL A 33 -13.03 14.96 -21.19
N ALA A 34 -11.79 15.34 -20.82
CA ALA A 34 -11.52 15.97 -19.54
C ALA A 34 -10.18 16.74 -19.55
N ARG A 35 -10.05 17.70 -18.63
CA ARG A 35 -8.81 18.46 -18.37
C ARG A 35 -8.55 18.53 -16.87
N TYR A 36 -7.29 18.34 -16.45
CA TYR A 36 -6.87 18.39 -15.05
C TYR A 36 -5.57 19.19 -14.91
N PRO A 37 -5.51 20.19 -14.01
CA PRO A 37 -4.27 20.94 -13.78
C PRO A 37 -3.16 20.05 -13.18
N LEU A 38 -1.97 20.05 -13.78
CA LEU A 38 -0.82 19.25 -13.29
C LEU A 38 -0.40 19.63 -11.87
N HIS A 39 -0.45 20.92 -11.52
CA HIS A 39 -0.01 21.39 -10.20
C HIS A 39 -0.87 20.88 -9.04
N THR A 40 -2.07 20.37 -9.32
CA THR A 40 -2.96 19.79 -8.30
C THR A 40 -2.68 18.31 -8.06
N LEU A 41 -1.87 17.66 -8.91
CA LEU A 41 -1.66 16.22 -8.91
C LEU A 41 -0.31 15.85 -8.30
N GLN A 42 -0.29 14.73 -7.62
CA GLN A 42 0.94 14.07 -7.15
C GLN A 42 1.13 12.69 -7.77
N ASN A 43 0.04 12.04 -8.13
CA ASN A 43 0.10 10.73 -8.77
C ASN A 43 -0.89 10.66 -9.93
N ILE A 44 -0.53 9.89 -10.95
CA ILE A 44 -1.41 9.48 -12.04
C ILE A 44 -1.29 7.96 -12.16
N ILE A 45 -2.41 7.26 -12.15
CA ILE A 45 -2.46 5.83 -12.40
C ILE A 45 -3.44 5.59 -13.54
N THR A 46 -2.94 5.08 -14.64
CA THR A 46 -3.80 4.71 -15.77
C THR A 46 -3.96 3.19 -15.86
N PHE A 47 -5.19 2.77 -16.05
CA PHE A 47 -5.60 1.39 -16.32
C PHE A 47 -5.92 1.18 -17.80
N SER A 48 -5.44 2.11 -18.65
CA SER A 48 -5.64 2.12 -20.10
C SER A 48 -4.39 1.67 -20.83
N TYR A 49 -4.56 0.97 -21.92
CA TYR A 49 -3.48 0.64 -22.87
C TYR A 49 -3.23 1.75 -23.90
N SER A 50 -4.07 2.78 -23.95
CA SER A 50 -3.93 3.87 -24.94
C SER A 50 -2.70 4.75 -24.68
N GLY A 51 -2.18 4.75 -23.45
CA GLY A 51 -0.91 5.40 -23.14
C GLY A 51 -1.00 6.92 -22.89
N ALA A 52 0.16 7.57 -22.99
CA ALA A 52 0.29 9.01 -22.78
C ALA A 52 1.39 9.61 -23.69
N SER A 53 1.31 10.94 -23.94
CA SER A 53 2.31 11.62 -24.76
C SER A 53 3.67 11.75 -24.04
N PRO A 54 4.80 11.67 -24.76
CA PRO A 54 6.13 11.92 -24.20
C PRO A 54 6.25 13.29 -23.50
N ALA A 55 5.57 14.30 -24.02
CA ALA A 55 5.55 15.64 -23.42
C ALA A 55 4.91 15.63 -22.02
N LEU A 56 3.77 14.93 -21.85
CA LEU A 56 3.13 14.76 -20.55
C LEU A 56 4.03 13.95 -19.60
N MET A 57 4.62 12.85 -20.09
CA MET A 57 5.53 12.03 -19.31
C MET A 57 6.70 12.84 -18.76
N GLY A 58 7.36 13.65 -19.64
CA GLY A 58 8.45 14.52 -19.24
C GLY A 58 8.03 15.64 -18.27
N ALA A 59 6.83 16.21 -18.45
CA ALA A 59 6.30 17.22 -17.54
C ALA A 59 6.02 16.64 -16.15
N CYS A 60 5.49 15.42 -16.07
CA CYS A 60 5.28 14.69 -14.81
C CYS A 60 6.61 14.38 -14.12
N ALA A 61 7.60 13.86 -14.87
CA ALA A 61 8.93 13.55 -14.36
C ALA A 61 9.61 14.78 -13.73
N LYS A 62 9.63 15.91 -14.44
CA LYS A 62 10.22 17.18 -13.94
C LYS A 62 9.55 17.71 -12.68
N ARG A 63 8.25 17.43 -12.48
CA ARG A 63 7.47 17.88 -11.32
C ARG A 63 7.39 16.86 -10.18
N ASN A 64 8.10 15.73 -10.32
CA ASN A 64 8.00 14.59 -9.39
C ASN A 64 6.54 14.11 -9.19
N ILE A 65 5.73 14.14 -10.25
CA ILE A 65 4.41 13.54 -10.29
C ILE A 65 4.60 12.08 -10.67
N ALA A 66 4.28 11.17 -9.76
CA ALA A 66 4.39 9.75 -10.03
C ALA A 66 3.35 9.35 -11.09
N PHE A 67 3.78 8.65 -12.15
CA PHE A 67 2.90 8.21 -13.21
C PHE A 67 3.11 6.72 -13.47
N ALA A 68 2.08 5.92 -13.21
CA ALA A 68 2.09 4.48 -13.38
C ALA A 68 1.06 4.02 -14.40
N PHE A 69 1.43 2.99 -15.16
CA PHE A 69 0.58 2.26 -16.09
C PHE A 69 0.27 0.90 -15.49
N CYS A 70 -1.00 0.54 -15.46
CA CYS A 70 -1.50 -0.75 -14.99
C CYS A 70 -2.40 -1.38 -16.03
N THR A 71 -2.54 -2.71 -16.01
CA THR A 71 -3.59 -3.37 -16.78
C THR A 71 -4.96 -2.97 -16.22
N PRO A 72 -6.06 -3.15 -16.97
CA PRO A 72 -7.41 -2.95 -16.45
C PRO A 72 -7.68 -3.70 -15.14
N GLN A 73 -7.05 -4.85 -14.92
CA GLN A 73 -7.18 -5.65 -13.68
C GLN A 73 -6.25 -5.19 -12.55
N GLY A 74 -5.51 -4.07 -12.73
CA GLY A 74 -4.64 -3.51 -11.71
C GLY A 74 -3.22 -4.09 -11.65
N LYS A 75 -2.81 -4.95 -12.61
CA LYS A 75 -1.42 -5.41 -12.68
C LYS A 75 -0.53 -4.28 -13.19
N PHE A 76 0.54 -4.01 -12.47
CA PHE A 76 1.56 -3.04 -12.85
C PHE A 76 2.22 -3.41 -14.19
N LEU A 77 2.38 -2.44 -15.08
CA LEU A 77 3.08 -2.56 -16.36
C LEU A 77 4.37 -1.77 -16.36
N ALA A 78 4.28 -0.46 -16.11
CA ALA A 78 5.41 0.46 -16.19
C ALA A 78 5.13 1.71 -15.33
N ARG A 79 6.19 2.45 -15.02
CA ARG A 79 6.09 3.80 -14.46
C ARG A 79 7.11 4.72 -15.11
N ILE A 80 6.82 6.01 -15.04
CA ILE A 80 7.73 7.03 -15.52
C ILE A 80 8.71 7.34 -14.40
N CYS A 81 10.00 7.24 -14.72
CA CYS A 81 11.09 7.72 -13.89
C CYS A 81 11.72 8.92 -14.57
N GLY A 82 11.85 10.04 -13.85
CA GLY A 82 12.57 11.22 -14.29
C GLY A 82 14.08 11.08 -14.08
N GLU A 83 14.78 12.19 -14.32
CA GLU A 83 16.20 12.30 -13.97
C GLU A 83 16.37 12.03 -12.48
N ASN A 84 17.44 11.29 -12.16
CA ASN A 84 17.77 10.97 -10.78
C ASN A 84 18.31 12.22 -10.06
N ASN A 85 17.44 13.09 -9.61
CA ASN A 85 17.76 14.28 -8.81
C ASN A 85 18.03 13.95 -7.33
N GLY A 86 18.10 12.66 -6.97
CA GLY A 86 18.27 12.20 -5.60
C GLY A 86 19.73 12.25 -5.13
N ASN A 87 19.88 12.34 -3.80
CA ASN A 87 21.18 12.30 -3.14
C ASN A 87 21.89 10.97 -3.40
N VAL A 88 22.95 11.00 -4.23
CA VAL A 88 23.78 9.83 -4.55
C VAL A 88 24.35 9.17 -3.29
N LEU A 89 24.73 9.97 -2.27
CA LEU A 89 25.29 9.45 -1.02
C LEU A 89 24.26 8.65 -0.25
N LEU A 90 23.01 9.08 -0.24
CA LEU A 90 21.90 8.35 0.39
C LEU A 90 21.70 6.97 -0.25
N ARG A 91 21.69 6.88 -1.60
CA ARG A 91 21.57 5.59 -2.29
C ARG A 91 22.78 4.68 -2.06
N ARG A 92 23.99 5.26 -2.06
CA ARG A 92 25.21 4.49 -1.71
C ARG A 92 25.13 3.93 -0.29
N THR A 93 24.58 4.70 0.67
CA THR A 93 24.36 4.22 2.03
C THR A 93 23.30 3.12 2.04
N GLN A 94 22.17 3.31 1.34
CA GLN A 94 21.13 2.28 1.20
C GLN A 94 21.72 0.95 0.68
N TYR A 95 22.53 0.98 -0.37
CA TYR A 95 23.13 -0.22 -0.95
C TYR A 95 24.09 -0.91 0.02
N ARG A 96 24.96 -0.14 0.70
CA ARG A 96 25.86 -0.70 1.73
C ARG A 96 25.11 -1.35 2.89
N VAL A 97 24.02 -0.73 3.30
CA VAL A 97 23.13 -1.30 4.33
C VAL A 97 22.46 -2.58 3.83
N ALA A 98 21.99 -2.60 2.58
CA ALA A 98 21.37 -3.76 1.96
C ALA A 98 22.34 -4.95 1.80
N ASP A 99 23.63 -4.68 1.61
CA ASP A 99 24.70 -5.68 1.55
C ASP A 99 25.10 -6.22 2.94
N ASN A 100 24.61 -5.61 4.03
CA ASN A 100 24.93 -6.01 5.41
C ASN A 100 23.71 -6.67 6.09
N PRO A 101 23.72 -8.00 6.32
CA PRO A 101 22.59 -8.72 6.92
C PRO A 101 22.15 -8.21 8.29
N ASP A 102 23.09 -7.76 9.13
CA ASP A 102 22.79 -7.27 10.48
C ASP A 102 22.03 -5.94 10.42
N GLN A 103 22.50 -5.02 9.56
CA GLN A 103 21.84 -3.73 9.34
C GLN A 103 20.47 -3.91 8.67
N CYS A 104 20.37 -4.83 7.70
CA CYS A 104 19.09 -5.23 7.12
C CYS A 104 18.12 -5.74 8.18
N CYS A 105 18.60 -6.62 9.05
CA CYS A 105 17.79 -7.17 10.13
C CYS A 105 17.33 -6.08 11.11
N GLN A 106 18.19 -5.13 11.44
CA GLN A 106 17.87 -4.02 12.33
C GLN A 106 16.71 -3.15 11.79
N ILE A 107 16.74 -2.79 10.51
CA ILE A 107 15.68 -1.99 9.89
C ILE A 107 14.40 -2.82 9.73
N SER A 108 14.53 -4.03 9.18
CA SER A 108 13.40 -4.92 8.92
C SER A 108 12.65 -5.30 10.19
N ARG A 109 13.38 -5.51 11.28
CA ARG A 109 12.84 -5.78 12.62
C ARG A 109 11.88 -4.69 13.07
N THR A 110 12.23 -3.44 12.84
CA THR A 110 11.40 -2.29 13.19
C THR A 110 10.12 -2.24 12.35
N MET A 111 10.22 -2.51 11.04
CA MET A 111 9.05 -2.57 10.14
C MET A 111 8.11 -3.73 10.50
N ILE A 112 8.66 -4.91 10.79
CA ILE A 112 7.87 -6.08 11.21
C ILE A 112 7.25 -5.87 12.59
N PHE A 113 7.95 -5.22 13.51
CA PHE A 113 7.36 -4.80 14.79
C PHE A 113 6.13 -3.92 14.55
N GLY A 114 6.24 -2.90 13.68
CA GLY A 114 5.13 -2.04 13.28
C GLY A 114 3.97 -2.83 12.68
N LYS A 115 4.26 -3.78 11.77
CA LYS A 115 3.25 -4.68 11.20
C LYS A 115 2.49 -5.45 12.27
N LEU A 116 3.20 -6.17 13.13
CA LEU A 116 2.58 -7.01 14.17
C LEU A 116 1.79 -6.17 15.17
N PHE A 117 2.33 -5.02 15.58
CA PHE A 117 1.63 -4.07 16.44
C PHE A 117 0.31 -3.62 15.80
N ASN A 118 0.33 -3.14 14.57
CA ASN A 118 -0.85 -2.65 13.86
C ASN A 118 -1.86 -3.77 13.57
N THR A 119 -1.38 -4.98 13.27
CA THR A 119 -2.19 -6.19 13.09
C THR A 119 -2.97 -6.50 14.38
N ARG A 120 -2.27 -6.53 15.52
CA ARG A 120 -2.90 -6.74 16.82
C ARG A 120 -3.97 -5.68 17.10
N TRP A 121 -3.66 -4.40 16.86
CA TRP A 121 -4.64 -3.33 17.10
C TRP A 121 -5.85 -3.38 16.16
N SER A 122 -5.70 -3.91 14.95
CA SER A 122 -6.85 -4.18 14.07
C SER A 122 -7.81 -5.21 14.68
N ILE A 123 -7.27 -6.29 15.27
CA ILE A 123 -8.06 -7.30 16.00
C ILE A 123 -8.72 -6.70 17.24
N GLU A 124 -7.93 -6.03 18.11
CA GLU A 124 -8.41 -5.45 19.37
C GLU A 124 -9.52 -4.43 19.13
N ARG A 125 -9.42 -3.63 18.09
CA ARG A 125 -10.44 -2.66 17.75
C ARG A 125 -11.75 -3.35 17.32
N THR A 126 -11.68 -4.39 16.49
CA THR A 126 -12.87 -5.15 16.11
C THR A 126 -13.53 -5.79 17.34
N ARG A 127 -12.74 -6.41 18.22
CA ARG A 127 -13.22 -7.00 19.46
C ARG A 127 -13.88 -5.97 20.37
N ARG A 128 -13.27 -4.80 20.56
CA ARG A 128 -13.81 -3.73 21.40
C ARG A 128 -15.09 -3.14 20.83
N ASP A 129 -15.11 -2.84 19.53
CA ASP A 129 -16.20 -2.11 18.88
C ASP A 129 -17.39 -3.04 18.53
N HIS A 130 -17.15 -4.36 18.39
CA HIS A 130 -18.13 -5.33 17.91
C HIS A 130 -18.17 -6.65 18.71
N GLY A 131 -17.74 -6.65 19.97
CA GLY A 131 -17.57 -7.86 20.78
C GLY A 131 -18.79 -8.76 20.89
N LEU A 132 -20.02 -8.21 20.78
CA LEU A 132 -21.27 -8.99 20.80
C LEU A 132 -21.59 -9.67 19.44
N ARG A 133 -20.86 -9.34 18.38
CA ARG A 133 -21.11 -9.83 17.00
C ARG A 133 -20.04 -10.77 16.48
N VAL A 134 -18.94 -10.92 17.22
CA VAL A 134 -17.74 -11.66 16.83
C VAL A 134 -17.38 -12.69 17.89
N ASP A 135 -16.62 -13.70 17.51
CA ASP A 135 -16.03 -14.64 18.46
C ASP A 135 -14.87 -13.93 19.21
N SER A 136 -15.23 -13.32 20.35
CA SER A 136 -14.27 -12.54 21.16
C SER A 136 -13.15 -13.41 21.74
N GLU A 137 -13.38 -14.70 21.98
CA GLU A 137 -12.35 -15.62 22.50
C GLU A 137 -11.29 -15.90 21.44
N LYS A 138 -11.71 -16.24 20.20
CA LYS A 138 -10.79 -16.41 19.07
C LYS A 138 -9.98 -15.16 18.80
N LEU A 139 -10.62 -13.98 18.77
CA LEU A 139 -9.92 -12.71 18.55
C LEU A 139 -8.92 -12.42 19.67
N THR A 140 -9.28 -12.71 20.94
CA THR A 140 -8.38 -12.55 22.08
C THR A 140 -7.18 -13.47 21.99
N ALA A 141 -7.38 -14.74 21.66
CA ALA A 141 -6.30 -15.72 21.49
C ALA A 141 -5.31 -15.30 20.39
N ALA A 142 -5.80 -14.90 19.22
CA ALA A 142 -4.96 -14.42 18.13
C ALA A 142 -4.21 -13.13 18.51
N SER A 143 -4.86 -12.17 19.18
CA SER A 143 -4.24 -10.95 19.67
C SER A 143 -3.13 -11.23 20.70
N GLN A 144 -3.35 -12.16 21.62
CA GLN A 144 -2.35 -12.56 22.61
C GLN A 144 -1.15 -13.27 21.95
N GLN A 145 -1.41 -14.17 20.99
CA GLN A 145 -0.35 -14.82 20.23
C GLN A 145 0.53 -13.78 19.53
N ILE A 146 -0.06 -12.81 18.82
CA ILE A 146 0.70 -11.74 18.15
C ILE A 146 1.45 -10.87 19.18
N TYR A 147 0.84 -10.58 20.32
CA TYR A 147 1.48 -9.82 21.39
C TYR A 147 2.75 -10.51 21.91
N GLY A 148 2.71 -11.83 22.07
CA GLY A 148 3.86 -12.64 22.49
C GLY A 148 5.02 -12.68 21.49
N LEU A 149 4.78 -12.32 20.21
CA LEU A 149 5.83 -12.19 19.21
C LEU A 149 6.60 -10.86 19.29
N LEU A 150 6.00 -9.79 19.83
CA LEU A 150 6.60 -8.46 19.84
C LEU A 150 7.95 -8.38 20.57
N PRO A 151 8.13 -8.99 21.76
CA PRO A 151 9.45 -9.07 22.40
C PRO A 151 10.46 -9.84 21.55
N GLN A 152 10.04 -10.99 20.98
CA GLN A 152 10.92 -11.85 20.17
C GLN A 152 11.43 -11.09 18.92
N VAL A 153 10.57 -10.30 18.27
CA VAL A 153 10.95 -9.45 17.13
C VAL A 153 12.01 -8.41 17.53
N LYS A 154 11.99 -7.89 18.74
CA LYS A 154 12.99 -6.91 19.21
C LYS A 154 14.37 -7.53 19.39
N GLU A 155 14.45 -8.80 19.74
CA GLU A 155 15.69 -9.50 20.08
C GLU A 155 16.29 -10.28 18.91
N ILE A 156 15.48 -10.60 17.88
CA ILE A 156 15.92 -11.39 16.75
C ILE A 156 17.06 -10.71 15.98
N THR A 157 18.10 -11.45 15.64
CA THR A 157 19.27 -10.96 14.90
C THR A 157 19.39 -11.55 13.50
N SER A 158 18.61 -12.60 13.18
CA SER A 158 18.66 -13.24 11.88
C SER A 158 17.48 -12.82 10.98
N PRO A 159 17.72 -12.47 9.72
CA PRO A 159 16.65 -12.18 8.76
C PRO A 159 15.70 -13.35 8.52
N GLU A 160 16.21 -14.60 8.57
CA GLU A 160 15.42 -15.83 8.44
C GLU A 160 14.46 -16.00 9.63
N GLY A 161 14.96 -15.83 10.84
CA GLY A 161 14.15 -15.87 12.07
C GLY A 161 13.08 -14.79 12.07
N LEU A 162 13.43 -13.57 11.61
CA LEU A 162 12.48 -12.47 11.50
C LEU A 162 11.33 -12.80 10.52
N ARG A 163 11.64 -13.40 9.36
CA ARG A 163 10.62 -13.88 8.42
C ARG A 163 9.75 -15.00 9.01
N GLY A 164 10.33 -15.85 9.85
CA GLY A 164 9.59 -16.87 10.60
C GLY A 164 8.57 -16.25 11.55
N LEU A 165 8.98 -15.28 12.36
CA LEU A 165 8.10 -14.57 13.29
C LEU A 165 7.00 -13.79 12.55
N GLU A 166 7.34 -13.15 11.43
CA GLU A 166 6.38 -12.49 10.55
C GLU A 166 5.32 -13.48 10.04
N GLY A 167 5.75 -14.66 9.58
CA GLY A 167 4.87 -15.71 9.09
C GLY A 167 3.91 -16.24 10.17
N VAL A 168 4.40 -16.47 11.40
CA VAL A 168 3.56 -16.87 12.54
C VAL A 168 2.51 -15.78 12.85
N GLY A 169 2.92 -14.51 12.89
CA GLY A 169 2.01 -13.39 13.12
C GLY A 169 0.96 -13.24 12.02
N ALA A 170 1.35 -13.42 10.76
CA ALA A 170 0.43 -13.40 9.62
C ALA A 170 -0.57 -14.56 9.68
N SER A 171 -0.11 -15.77 10.05
CA SER A 171 -0.97 -16.95 10.24
C SER A 171 -2.02 -16.70 11.34
N ALA A 172 -1.58 -16.20 12.50
CA ALA A 172 -2.48 -15.87 13.61
C ALA A 172 -3.52 -14.81 13.20
N TYR A 173 -3.11 -13.80 12.45
CA TYR A 173 -4.02 -12.74 11.96
C TYR A 173 -5.06 -13.28 10.98
N PHE A 174 -4.59 -13.97 9.95
CA PHE A 174 -5.49 -14.45 8.90
C PHE A 174 -6.39 -15.60 9.35
N SER A 175 -6.06 -16.31 10.43
CA SER A 175 -6.95 -17.33 11.01
C SER A 175 -8.24 -16.74 11.61
N VAL A 176 -8.20 -15.45 11.99
CA VAL A 176 -9.36 -14.74 12.55
C VAL A 176 -9.88 -13.62 11.66
N PHE A 177 -9.35 -13.48 10.44
CA PHE A 177 -9.73 -12.40 9.54
C PHE A 177 -11.24 -12.44 9.18
N ASP A 178 -11.77 -13.64 8.99
CA ASP A 178 -13.19 -13.82 8.70
C ASP A 178 -14.10 -13.33 9.83
N GLU A 179 -13.68 -13.46 11.09
CA GLU A 179 -14.45 -12.95 12.25
C GLU A 179 -14.60 -11.41 12.20
N MET A 180 -13.66 -10.71 11.56
CA MET A 180 -13.72 -9.24 11.42
C MET A 180 -14.65 -8.79 10.28
N ILE A 181 -15.14 -9.70 9.45
CA ILE A 181 -16.13 -9.45 8.42
C ILE A 181 -17.52 -9.50 9.07
N LEU A 182 -18.16 -8.34 9.23
CA LEU A 182 -19.46 -8.19 9.89
C LEU A 182 -20.63 -8.05 8.89
N GLY A 183 -20.32 -7.96 7.60
CA GLY A 183 -21.27 -7.78 6.52
C GLY A 183 -21.89 -9.09 6.02
N ASP A 184 -22.25 -9.13 4.75
CA ASP A 184 -22.85 -10.30 4.10
C ASP A 184 -21.83 -11.45 3.97
N LYS A 185 -21.90 -12.41 4.87
CA LYS A 185 -21.04 -13.61 4.91
C LYS A 185 -21.26 -14.56 3.73
N LYS A 186 -22.35 -14.43 2.97
CA LYS A 186 -22.59 -15.26 1.77
C LYS A 186 -21.74 -14.80 0.61
N THR A 187 -21.56 -13.50 0.47
CA THR A 187 -20.72 -12.89 -0.58
C THR A 187 -19.29 -12.69 -0.12
N PHE A 188 -19.12 -12.25 1.14
CA PHE A 188 -17.81 -11.89 1.68
C PHE A 188 -17.42 -12.86 2.79
N PHE A 189 -16.62 -13.84 2.44
CA PHE A 189 -16.03 -14.82 3.34
C PHE A 189 -14.52 -14.89 3.12
N PHE A 190 -13.78 -15.36 4.10
CA PHE A 190 -12.34 -15.48 4.03
C PHE A 190 -11.89 -16.81 4.66
N HIS A 191 -11.48 -17.77 3.82
CA HIS A 191 -10.97 -19.07 4.27
C HIS A 191 -9.43 -19.12 4.37
N GLY A 192 -8.77 -18.07 3.91
CA GLY A 192 -7.32 -17.98 3.91
C GLY A 192 -6.81 -17.08 2.79
N ARG A 193 -5.53 -16.74 2.83
CA ARG A 193 -4.93 -15.81 1.87
C ARG A 193 -4.61 -16.50 0.54
N SER A 194 -5.36 -16.18 -0.53
CA SER A 194 -5.08 -16.54 -1.93
C SER A 194 -4.64 -15.29 -2.72
N ARG A 195 -3.63 -15.42 -3.60
CA ARG A 195 -3.02 -14.25 -4.25
C ARG A 195 -2.98 -14.31 -5.77
N ARG A 196 -2.72 -15.45 -6.34
CA ARG A 196 -2.45 -15.63 -7.79
C ARG A 196 -3.01 -16.95 -8.28
N PRO A 197 -4.29 -16.94 -8.64
CA PRO A 197 -5.26 -15.85 -8.58
C PRO A 197 -5.88 -15.70 -7.17
N PRO A 198 -6.56 -14.56 -6.87
CA PRO A 198 -7.47 -14.47 -5.72
C PRO A 198 -8.71 -15.34 -6.00
N LEU A 199 -9.16 -16.10 -4.98
CA LEU A 199 -10.22 -17.11 -5.12
C LEU A 199 -11.54 -16.70 -4.48
N ASP A 200 -11.60 -15.52 -3.89
CA ASP A 200 -12.81 -14.92 -3.30
C ASP A 200 -12.75 -13.39 -3.40
N ALA A 201 -13.90 -12.75 -3.14
CA ALA A 201 -14.06 -11.30 -3.24
C ALA A 201 -13.16 -10.53 -2.26
N VAL A 202 -12.96 -11.06 -1.06
CA VAL A 202 -12.11 -10.44 -0.02
C VAL A 202 -10.65 -10.46 -0.47
N ASN A 203 -10.16 -11.61 -0.96
CA ASN A 203 -8.81 -11.74 -1.50
C ASN A 203 -8.59 -10.89 -2.76
N ALA A 204 -9.60 -10.71 -3.61
CA ALA A 204 -9.55 -9.82 -4.77
C ALA A 204 -9.33 -8.37 -4.31
N MET A 205 -10.10 -7.88 -3.35
CA MET A 205 -9.96 -6.54 -2.78
C MET A 205 -8.64 -6.34 -2.05
N LEU A 206 -8.20 -7.30 -1.22
CA LEU A 206 -6.91 -7.24 -0.53
C LEU A 206 -5.75 -7.17 -1.53
N SER A 207 -5.80 -7.96 -2.60
CA SER A 207 -4.75 -7.95 -3.64
C SER A 207 -4.70 -6.61 -4.36
N PHE A 208 -5.85 -6.01 -4.66
CA PHE A 208 -5.94 -4.71 -5.30
C PHE A 208 -5.46 -3.58 -4.36
N ALA A 209 -5.91 -3.58 -3.09
CA ALA A 209 -5.44 -2.62 -2.07
C ALA A 209 -3.92 -2.67 -1.88
N TYR A 210 -3.35 -3.88 -1.82
CA TYR A 210 -1.90 -4.04 -1.68
C TYR A 210 -1.13 -3.54 -2.90
N SER A 211 -1.68 -3.70 -4.11
CA SER A 211 -1.06 -3.14 -5.31
C SER A 211 -1.05 -1.61 -5.25
N LEU A 212 -2.16 -0.98 -4.87
CA LEU A 212 -2.24 0.48 -4.72
C LEU A 212 -1.28 0.99 -3.65
N LEU A 213 -1.23 0.34 -2.48
CA LEU A 213 -0.34 0.73 -1.39
C LEU A 213 1.13 0.54 -1.75
N ALA A 214 1.49 -0.53 -2.46
CA ALA A 214 2.85 -0.75 -2.95
C ALA A 214 3.29 0.36 -3.91
N HIS A 215 2.39 0.83 -4.79
CA HIS A 215 2.67 1.97 -5.67
C HIS A 215 2.83 3.27 -4.91
N ASP A 216 2.00 3.53 -3.90
CA ASP A 216 2.13 4.71 -3.05
C ASP A 216 3.48 4.67 -2.29
N CYS A 217 3.89 3.52 -1.76
CA CYS A 217 5.19 3.34 -1.08
C CYS A 217 6.37 3.52 -2.05
N ALA A 218 6.32 2.92 -3.25
CA ALA A 218 7.39 3.07 -4.24
C ALA A 218 7.57 4.54 -4.65
N SER A 219 6.46 5.23 -4.96
CA SER A 219 6.47 6.65 -5.31
C SER A 219 7.01 7.52 -4.17
N ALA A 220 6.66 7.18 -2.93
CA ALA A 220 7.15 7.88 -1.74
C ALA A 220 8.67 7.72 -1.57
N LEU A 221 9.20 6.49 -1.67
CA LEU A 221 10.62 6.20 -1.56
C LEU A 221 11.44 6.95 -2.63
N GLU A 222 10.98 6.93 -3.87
CA GLU A 222 11.66 7.63 -4.97
C GLU A 222 11.65 9.14 -4.79
N SER A 223 10.54 9.69 -4.27
CA SER A 223 10.44 11.14 -4.03
C SER A 223 11.41 11.65 -2.96
N VAL A 224 11.93 10.78 -2.09
CA VAL A 224 12.96 11.10 -1.09
C VAL A 224 14.37 10.66 -1.51
N GLY A 225 14.53 10.11 -2.73
CA GLY A 225 15.81 9.74 -3.32
C GLY A 225 16.28 8.32 -2.98
N LEU A 226 15.42 7.45 -2.45
CA LEU A 226 15.71 6.04 -2.21
C LEU A 226 15.36 5.19 -3.43
N ASP A 227 16.09 4.11 -3.64
CA ASP A 227 15.78 3.09 -4.63
C ASP A 227 14.71 2.15 -4.07
N SER A 228 13.52 2.15 -4.67
CA SER A 228 12.40 1.33 -4.23
C SER A 228 12.58 -0.18 -4.47
N TYR A 229 13.59 -0.58 -5.28
CA TYR A 229 13.87 -1.98 -5.61
C TYR A 229 14.80 -2.66 -4.59
N VAL A 230 15.71 -1.92 -3.97
CA VAL A 230 16.71 -2.45 -3.04
C VAL A 230 16.14 -2.44 -1.62
N GLY A 231 15.67 -3.60 -1.17
CA GLY A 231 15.02 -3.81 0.14
C GLY A 231 15.97 -4.32 1.21
N PHE A 232 15.45 -4.42 2.43
CA PHE A 232 16.16 -4.93 3.61
C PHE A 232 15.60 -6.28 4.09
N LEU A 233 14.27 -6.48 3.97
CA LEU A 233 13.58 -7.73 4.35
C LEU A 233 13.33 -8.63 3.14
N HIS A 234 12.77 -8.04 2.08
CA HIS A 234 12.50 -8.76 0.86
C HIS A 234 13.76 -8.87 0.03
N ARG A 235 14.19 -10.12 -0.31
CA ARG A 235 15.34 -10.36 -1.16
C ARG A 235 15.15 -9.74 -2.53
N ASP A 236 16.22 -9.28 -3.13
CA ASP A 236 16.20 -8.72 -4.47
C ASP A 236 15.75 -9.74 -5.50
N ARG A 237 14.87 -9.30 -6.38
CA ARG A 237 14.40 -10.06 -7.55
C ARG A 237 14.16 -9.09 -8.70
N PRO A 238 14.52 -9.43 -9.93
CA PRO A 238 14.23 -8.59 -11.09
C PRO A 238 12.76 -8.17 -11.13
N GLY A 239 12.50 -6.87 -11.29
CA GLY A 239 11.16 -6.31 -11.39
C GLY A 239 10.38 -6.21 -10.08
N ARG A 240 10.97 -6.58 -8.91
CA ARG A 240 10.30 -6.47 -7.61
C ARG A 240 10.76 -5.23 -6.84
N THR A 241 9.82 -4.36 -6.51
CA THR A 241 10.06 -3.17 -5.67
C THR A 241 10.22 -3.57 -4.21
N SER A 242 11.36 -4.20 -3.85
CA SER A 242 11.57 -4.86 -2.55
C SER A 242 11.45 -3.91 -1.38
N LEU A 243 12.04 -2.69 -1.44
CA LEU A 243 11.93 -1.71 -0.36
C LEU A 243 10.51 -1.14 -0.22
N ALA A 244 9.79 -0.99 -1.34
CA ALA A 244 8.38 -0.57 -1.25
C ALA A 244 7.51 -1.62 -0.56
N LEU A 245 7.80 -2.90 -0.78
CA LEU A 245 7.13 -4.00 -0.06
C LEU A 245 7.52 -4.02 1.42
N ASP A 246 8.79 -3.73 1.76
CA ASP A 246 9.25 -3.63 3.14
C ASP A 246 8.53 -2.50 3.89
N LEU A 247 8.53 -1.29 3.31
CA LEU A 247 7.86 -0.13 3.89
C LEU A 247 6.35 -0.34 4.05
N MET A 248 5.75 -1.04 3.08
CA MET A 248 4.32 -1.35 3.11
C MET A 248 3.94 -2.27 4.26
N GLU A 249 4.86 -3.10 4.80
CA GLU A 249 4.52 -4.09 5.83
C GLU A 249 3.85 -3.46 7.06
N GLU A 250 4.37 -2.36 7.56
CA GLU A 250 3.79 -1.68 8.72
C GLU A 250 2.44 -0.98 8.41
N LEU A 251 2.17 -0.69 7.14
CA LEU A 251 0.97 0.02 6.71
C LEU A 251 -0.18 -0.91 6.28
N ARG A 252 0.12 -2.17 5.91
CA ARG A 252 -0.89 -3.13 5.44
C ARG A 252 -2.08 -3.26 6.38
N PRO A 253 -1.89 -3.53 7.70
CA PRO A 253 -3.03 -3.80 8.58
C PRO A 253 -3.95 -2.59 8.73
N CYS A 254 -3.39 -1.38 8.81
CA CYS A 254 -4.13 -0.17 9.10
C CYS A 254 -4.65 0.56 7.86
N MET A 255 -3.93 0.51 6.73
CA MET A 255 -4.35 1.17 5.50
C MET A 255 -5.12 0.25 4.55
N ALA A 256 -4.64 -0.98 4.30
CA ALA A 256 -5.22 -1.86 3.29
C ALA A 256 -6.27 -2.82 3.89
N ASP A 257 -5.90 -3.60 4.91
CA ASP A 257 -6.80 -4.62 5.46
C ASP A 257 -8.04 -4.00 6.10
N ARG A 258 -7.84 -2.97 6.93
CA ARG A 258 -8.96 -2.25 7.53
C ARG A 258 -9.82 -1.52 6.52
N PHE A 259 -9.24 -1.01 5.45
CA PHE A 259 -10.00 -0.39 4.38
C PHE A 259 -10.93 -1.42 3.73
N VAL A 260 -10.42 -2.61 3.38
CA VAL A 260 -11.25 -3.68 2.81
C VAL A 260 -12.37 -4.10 3.77
N LEU A 261 -12.05 -4.31 5.06
CA LEU A 261 -13.05 -4.60 6.07
C LEU A 261 -14.10 -3.48 6.20
N THR A 262 -13.68 -2.22 6.11
CA THR A 262 -14.59 -1.07 6.15
C THR A 262 -15.54 -1.06 4.95
N LEU A 263 -15.03 -1.33 3.74
CA LEU A 263 -15.88 -1.40 2.54
C LEU A 263 -16.98 -2.46 2.68
N ILE A 264 -16.62 -3.64 3.18
CA ILE A 264 -17.57 -4.74 3.39
C ILE A 264 -18.56 -4.41 4.51
N ASN A 265 -18.06 -4.01 5.67
CA ASN A 265 -18.87 -3.82 6.88
C ASN A 265 -19.83 -2.62 6.75
N ASN A 266 -19.44 -1.60 5.97
CA ASN A 266 -20.29 -0.45 5.64
C ASN A 266 -21.13 -0.66 4.37
N ARG A 267 -21.12 -1.87 3.78
CA ARG A 267 -21.89 -2.21 2.57
C ARG A 267 -21.57 -1.28 1.37
N GLN A 268 -20.34 -0.86 1.26
CA GLN A 268 -19.87 0.00 0.15
C GLN A 268 -19.49 -0.80 -1.09
N VAL A 269 -19.50 -2.13 -0.99
CA VAL A 269 -19.29 -3.10 -2.06
C VAL A 269 -20.39 -4.18 -1.99
N LYS A 270 -20.75 -4.74 -3.12
CA LYS A 270 -21.83 -5.73 -3.29
C LYS A 270 -21.39 -6.87 -4.21
N ALA A 271 -22.12 -7.97 -4.24
CA ALA A 271 -21.80 -9.15 -5.05
C ALA A 271 -21.61 -8.83 -6.55
N SER A 272 -22.42 -7.91 -7.10
CA SER A 272 -22.33 -7.50 -8.51
C SER A 272 -21.05 -6.72 -8.86
N ASP A 273 -20.23 -6.33 -7.89
CA ASP A 273 -18.96 -5.65 -8.11
C ASP A 273 -17.82 -6.63 -8.44
N PHE A 274 -18.13 -7.94 -8.46
CA PHE A 274 -17.16 -9.00 -8.69
C PHE A 274 -17.54 -9.89 -9.87
N LEU A 275 -16.51 -10.31 -10.62
CA LEU A 275 -16.60 -11.27 -11.70
C LEU A 275 -15.95 -12.59 -11.25
N TYR A 276 -16.70 -13.67 -11.29
CA TYR A 276 -16.24 -15.02 -10.96
C TYR A 276 -15.89 -15.74 -12.27
N MET A 277 -14.63 -16.07 -12.44
CA MET A 277 -14.10 -16.71 -13.66
C MET A 277 -14.21 -18.23 -13.55
N GLU A 278 -14.31 -18.92 -14.69
CA GLU A 278 -14.29 -20.40 -14.75
C GLU A 278 -13.03 -21.00 -14.14
N SER A 279 -11.90 -20.27 -14.15
CA SER A 279 -10.65 -20.67 -13.51
C SER A 279 -10.69 -20.60 -11.97
N GLY A 280 -11.82 -20.20 -11.36
CA GLY A 280 -11.96 -19.93 -9.94
C GLY A 280 -11.44 -18.56 -9.50
N ALA A 281 -10.82 -17.79 -10.40
CA ALA A 281 -10.34 -16.45 -10.08
C ALA A 281 -11.51 -15.49 -9.86
N VAL A 282 -11.39 -14.60 -8.86
CA VAL A 282 -12.36 -13.53 -8.61
C VAL A 282 -11.70 -12.19 -8.86
N LEU A 283 -12.33 -11.37 -9.70
CA LEU A 283 -11.85 -10.05 -10.11
C LEU A 283 -12.90 -8.98 -9.79
N LEU A 284 -12.46 -7.75 -9.60
CA LEU A 284 -13.37 -6.60 -9.55
C LEU A 284 -13.87 -6.27 -10.97
N THR A 285 -15.17 -6.03 -11.10
CA THR A 285 -15.76 -5.45 -12.34
C THR A 285 -15.27 -4.01 -12.50
N ASP A 286 -15.53 -3.39 -13.65
CA ASP A 286 -15.18 -1.97 -13.90
C ASP A 286 -15.87 -1.04 -12.89
N ASP A 287 -17.14 -1.28 -12.62
CA ASP A 287 -17.90 -0.48 -11.64
C ASP A 287 -17.43 -0.77 -10.21
N GLY A 288 -17.11 -2.02 -9.88
CA GLY A 288 -16.50 -2.40 -8.62
C GLY A 288 -15.14 -1.71 -8.41
N ARG A 289 -14.31 -1.63 -9.44
CA ARG A 289 -13.02 -0.89 -9.39
C ARG A 289 -13.22 0.61 -9.20
N LYS A 290 -14.18 1.22 -9.91
CA LYS A 290 -14.51 2.64 -9.74
C LYS A 290 -14.95 2.93 -8.31
N ALA A 291 -15.86 2.12 -7.78
CA ALA A 291 -16.35 2.25 -6.40
C ALA A 291 -15.19 2.09 -5.39
N PHE A 292 -14.36 1.07 -5.56
CA PHE A 292 -13.19 0.82 -4.71
C PHE A 292 -12.21 2.00 -4.72
N LEU A 293 -11.82 2.51 -5.89
CA LEU A 293 -10.86 3.61 -6.03
C LEU A 293 -11.42 4.93 -5.51
N LYS A 294 -12.73 5.20 -5.69
CA LYS A 294 -13.38 6.36 -5.08
C LYS A 294 -13.24 6.32 -3.56
N ASN A 295 -13.59 5.20 -2.95
CA ASN A 295 -13.50 5.04 -1.50
C ASN A 295 -12.04 5.06 -1.01
N TRP A 296 -11.08 4.50 -1.78
CA TRP A 296 -9.65 4.58 -1.49
C TRP A 296 -9.15 6.03 -1.44
N GLN A 297 -9.60 6.87 -2.38
CA GLN A 297 -9.26 8.30 -2.38
C GLN A 297 -9.87 9.04 -1.19
N GLU A 298 -11.12 8.76 -0.84
CA GLU A 298 -11.74 9.37 0.35
C GLU A 298 -11.00 8.95 1.61
N LYS A 299 -10.62 7.66 1.73
CA LYS A 299 -9.80 7.18 2.84
C LYS A 299 -8.45 7.91 2.93
N LYS A 300 -7.80 8.17 1.80
CA LYS A 300 -6.52 8.90 1.78
C LYS A 300 -6.65 10.36 2.25
N LYS A 301 -7.83 10.97 2.17
CA LYS A 301 -8.10 12.33 2.67
C LYS A 301 -8.39 12.39 4.16
N GLU A 302 -8.81 11.29 4.79
CA GLU A 302 -9.08 11.26 6.22
C GLU A 302 -7.83 11.65 7.02
N MET A 303 -8.04 12.43 8.08
CA MET A 303 -6.97 12.91 8.94
C MET A 303 -6.72 11.96 10.10
N LEU A 304 -5.45 11.80 10.45
CA LEU A 304 -5.01 11.11 11.67
C LEU A 304 -3.89 11.89 12.34
N THR A 305 -3.64 11.62 13.61
CA THR A 305 -2.43 12.10 14.29
C THR A 305 -1.33 11.08 14.10
N HIS A 306 -0.21 11.50 13.49
CA HIS A 306 0.94 10.62 13.27
C HIS A 306 1.57 10.22 14.62
N PRO A 307 1.72 8.91 14.90
CA PRO A 307 2.11 8.46 16.25
C PRO A 307 3.47 9.00 16.73
N TYR A 308 4.43 9.13 15.83
CA TYR A 308 5.77 9.62 16.16
C TYR A 308 5.89 11.15 16.11
N LEU A 309 5.28 11.80 15.10
CA LEU A 309 5.39 13.24 14.90
C LEU A 309 4.43 14.06 15.78
N GLY A 310 3.31 13.46 16.24
CA GLY A 310 2.25 14.17 16.94
C GLY A 310 1.44 15.13 16.05
N GLU A 311 1.72 15.18 14.75
CA GLU A 311 1.08 16.09 13.79
C GLU A 311 -0.17 15.48 13.17
N LYS A 312 -1.19 16.32 12.90
CA LYS A 312 -2.36 15.92 12.10
C LYS A 312 -2.01 15.88 10.63
N LEU A 313 -2.12 14.70 10.02
CA LEU A 313 -1.77 14.41 8.64
C LEU A 313 -2.87 13.56 7.99
N SER A 314 -2.98 13.63 6.65
CA SER A 314 -3.87 12.74 5.92
C SER A 314 -3.26 11.35 5.74
N TRP A 315 -4.10 10.28 5.72
CA TRP A 315 -3.64 8.92 5.48
C TRP A 315 -2.79 8.80 4.22
N GLY A 316 -3.15 9.52 3.17
CA GLY A 316 -2.45 9.45 1.89
C GLY A 316 -0.99 9.95 1.93
N ILE A 317 -0.59 10.74 2.92
CA ILE A 317 0.79 11.23 3.05
C ILE A 317 1.66 10.31 3.92
N ILE A 318 1.08 9.35 4.62
CA ILE A 318 1.82 8.49 5.56
C ILE A 318 2.94 7.70 4.87
N PRO A 319 2.76 7.07 3.69
CA PRO A 319 3.87 6.42 2.99
C PRO A 319 5.06 7.37 2.73
N TYR A 320 4.78 8.64 2.38
CA TYR A 320 5.82 9.65 2.16
C TYR A 320 6.55 10.02 3.46
N ILE A 321 5.82 10.19 4.56
CA ILE A 321 6.41 10.50 5.87
C ILE A 321 7.31 9.35 6.32
N GLN A 322 6.85 8.11 6.21
CA GLN A 322 7.65 6.94 6.58
C GLN A 322 8.89 6.78 5.68
N ALA A 323 8.77 7.03 4.38
CA ALA A 323 9.92 7.07 3.48
C ALA A 323 10.92 8.19 3.85
N LEU A 324 10.43 9.36 4.25
CA LEU A 324 11.27 10.48 4.71
C LEU A 324 11.99 10.13 6.02
N LEU A 325 11.30 9.51 6.98
CA LEU A 325 11.91 9.06 8.23
C LEU A 325 12.98 7.99 8.00
N LEU A 326 12.72 7.05 7.07
CA LEU A 326 13.71 6.05 6.66
C LEU A 326 14.93 6.71 6.00
N SER A 327 14.72 7.68 5.11
CA SER A 327 15.78 8.45 4.47
C SER A 327 16.64 9.20 5.50
N ARG A 328 16.01 9.81 6.53
CA ARG A 328 16.72 10.51 7.62
C ARG A 328 17.53 9.55 8.48
N TYR A 329 16.98 8.37 8.78
CA TYR A 329 17.71 7.33 9.50
C TYR A 329 18.96 6.87 8.71
N LEU A 330 18.81 6.58 7.41
CA LEU A 330 19.92 6.16 6.55
C LEU A 330 21.01 7.24 6.39
N ARG A 331 20.67 8.52 6.57
CA ARG A 331 21.65 9.63 6.58
C ARG A 331 22.32 9.83 7.94
N GLY A 332 21.86 9.16 8.97
CA GLY A 332 22.33 9.37 10.35
C GLY A 332 21.71 10.58 11.07
N ASP A 333 20.61 11.15 10.52
CA ASP A 333 19.86 12.24 11.16
C ASP A 333 18.95 11.75 12.29
N LEU A 334 18.72 10.43 12.38
CA LEU A 334 17.95 9.74 13.42
C LEU A 334 18.72 8.53 13.93
N ASP A 335 18.69 8.26 15.23
CA ASP A 335 19.33 7.11 15.85
C ASP A 335 18.64 5.78 15.52
N ALA A 336 17.34 5.81 15.20
CA ALA A 336 16.55 4.66 14.80
C ALA A 336 15.44 5.07 13.83
N TYR A 337 15.02 4.13 12.98
CA TYR A 337 13.82 4.29 12.15
C TYR A 337 12.56 4.12 13.03
N PRO A 338 11.71 5.16 13.18
CA PRO A 338 10.48 5.06 13.94
C PRO A 338 9.36 4.41 13.12
N PRO A 339 8.86 3.22 13.51
CA PRO A 339 7.78 2.57 12.79
C PRO A 339 6.46 3.29 12.99
N PHE A 340 5.55 3.12 12.04
CA PHE A 340 4.18 3.63 12.15
C PHE A 340 3.36 2.75 13.11
N LEU A 341 3.15 3.20 14.35
CA LEU A 341 2.41 2.46 15.40
C LEU A 341 1.02 3.06 15.60
N TRP A 342 0.05 2.57 14.87
CA TRP A 342 -1.31 3.08 14.90
C TRP A 342 -2.21 2.32 15.91
N LYS A 343 -2.97 3.07 16.75
CA LYS A 343 -3.90 2.52 17.76
C LYS A 343 -5.36 2.89 17.45
#